data_df326a72b8691bab974c4fc503513a7f
#
_entry.id   df326a72b8691bab974c4fc503513a7f
#
_cell.length_a   1.000
_cell.length_b   1.000
_cell.length_c   1.000
_cell.angle_alpha   90.00
_cell.angle_beta   90.00
_cell.angle_gamma   90.00
#
_symmetry.space_group_name_H-M   'P 1'
#
loop_
_entity.id
_entity.type
_entity.pdbx_description
1 polymer ?
#
loop_
_entity_poly.entity_id
_entity_poly.type
_entity_poly.pdbx_seq_one_letter_code
_entity_poly.pdbx_strand_id
1 'polypeptide(L)'
;MRITVICVGKIKEKFYTDALAEYRKRLSKYCKLEIVELADEKTKENASVHEIELVKAKEGERILSAIKEDMYVIALAIEGKMLDSVELSEKIEKLGLSGSSHVAFVIGGSLGLESRVLNRADMKLSFSKMTFPHQLMRVILLEQIYRAYRIMTGAPYHK
;
A
#
# COMPACT_ATOMS: atom_id res chain seq x y z
N MET A 1 5.06 4.82 -15.55
CA MET A 1 4.59 3.94 -14.44
C MET A 1 3.46 4.65 -13.69
N ARG A 2 2.38 3.94 -13.49
CA ARG A 2 1.26 4.39 -12.67
C ARG A 2 1.28 3.61 -11.36
N ILE A 3 1.17 4.31 -10.25
CA ILE A 3 1.12 3.67 -8.93
C ILE A 3 -0.16 4.12 -8.24
N THR A 4 -0.95 3.17 -7.81
CA THR A 4 -2.17 3.40 -7.03
C THR A 4 -1.97 2.83 -5.64
N VAL A 5 -2.24 3.63 -4.61
CA VAL A 5 -2.27 3.16 -3.23
C VAL A 5 -3.73 3.08 -2.81
N ILE A 6 -4.21 1.87 -2.59
CA ILE A 6 -5.58 1.60 -2.15
C ILE A 6 -5.53 1.37 -0.65
N CYS A 7 -6.22 2.18 0.12
CA CYS A 7 -6.15 2.13 1.57
C CYS A 7 -7.53 2.33 2.20
N VAL A 8 -7.71 1.74 3.36
CA VAL A 8 -8.97 1.78 4.11
C VAL A 8 -8.88 2.85 5.19
N GLY A 9 -9.88 3.72 5.25
CA GLY A 9 -9.98 4.81 6.20
C GLY A 9 -9.44 6.13 5.68
N LYS A 10 -9.90 7.22 6.28
CA LYS A 10 -9.44 8.58 5.98
C LYS A 10 -8.43 9.03 7.02
N ILE A 11 -7.43 9.77 6.57
CA ILE A 11 -6.47 10.42 7.48
C ILE A 11 -7.05 11.75 7.90
N LYS A 12 -7.08 12.01 9.22
CA LYS A 12 -7.56 13.25 9.82
C LYS A 12 -6.44 14.13 10.37
N GLU A 13 -5.33 13.49 10.78
CA GLU A 13 -4.20 14.18 11.40
C GLU A 13 -3.42 14.97 10.37
N LYS A 14 -3.25 16.26 10.63
CA LYS A 14 -2.56 17.19 9.72
C LYS A 14 -1.11 16.76 9.46
N PHE A 15 -0.41 16.24 10.46
CA PHE A 15 0.98 15.81 10.27
C PHE A 15 1.12 14.65 9.28
N TYR A 16 0.13 13.75 9.19
CA TYR A 16 0.12 12.70 8.18
C TYR A 16 -0.22 13.25 6.80
N THR A 17 -1.24 14.11 6.70
CA THR A 17 -1.62 14.69 5.40
C THR A 17 -0.51 15.57 4.85
N ASP A 18 0.20 16.29 5.70
CA ASP A 18 1.36 17.10 5.29
C ASP A 18 2.50 16.21 4.78
N ALA A 19 2.79 15.11 5.48
CA ALA A 19 3.83 14.17 5.06
C ALA A 19 3.48 13.52 3.71
N LEU A 20 2.22 13.09 3.54
CA LEU A 20 1.76 12.52 2.27
C LEU A 20 1.85 13.52 1.13
N ALA A 21 1.47 14.79 1.37
CA ALA A 21 1.57 15.85 0.37
C ALA A 21 3.02 16.06 -0.08
N GLU A 22 3.98 16.01 0.84
CA GLU A 22 5.40 16.16 0.51
C GLU A 22 5.90 15.01 -0.37
N TYR A 23 5.58 13.76 -0.03
CA TYR A 23 6.00 12.63 -0.85
C TYR A 23 5.27 12.58 -2.19
N ARG A 24 3.99 12.95 -2.26
CA ARG A 24 3.28 13.10 -3.54
C ARG A 24 3.98 14.08 -4.45
N LYS A 25 4.41 15.22 -3.91
CA LYS A 25 5.16 16.23 -4.65
C LYS A 25 6.48 15.66 -5.17
N ARG A 26 7.24 14.97 -4.33
CA ARG A 26 8.53 14.37 -4.72
C ARG A 26 8.34 13.30 -5.79
N LEU A 27 7.28 12.50 -5.70
CA LEU A 27 6.99 11.42 -6.63
C LEU A 27 6.44 11.89 -7.98
N SER A 28 5.93 13.12 -8.05
CA SER A 28 5.26 13.65 -9.26
C SER A 28 6.11 13.62 -10.52
N LYS A 29 7.43 13.69 -10.38
CA LYS A 29 8.36 13.63 -11.52
C LYS A 29 8.79 12.21 -11.90
N TYR A 30 8.43 11.21 -11.11
CA TYR A 30 8.84 9.83 -11.36
C TYR A 30 7.71 8.92 -11.82
N CYS A 31 6.51 9.14 -11.29
CA CYS A 31 5.36 8.29 -11.60
C CYS A 31 4.06 9.08 -11.48
N LYS A 32 3.01 8.48 -12.03
CA LYS A 32 1.65 8.97 -11.83
C LYS A 32 1.06 8.28 -10.61
N LEU A 33 1.02 8.99 -9.49
CA LEU A 33 0.54 8.46 -8.21
C LEU A 33 -0.92 8.84 -7.97
N GLU A 34 -1.70 7.84 -7.59
CA GLU A 34 -3.08 8.01 -7.12
C GLU A 34 -3.23 7.35 -5.75
N ILE A 35 -3.87 8.03 -4.82
CA ILE A 35 -4.22 7.47 -3.52
C ILE A 35 -5.74 7.36 -3.45
N VAL A 36 -6.23 6.14 -3.27
CA VAL A 36 -7.66 5.84 -3.16
C VAL A 36 -7.97 5.50 -1.71
N GLU A 37 -8.68 6.38 -1.03
CA GLU A 37 -9.14 6.15 0.33
C GLU A 37 -10.55 5.56 0.31
N LEU A 38 -10.70 4.37 0.86
CA LEU A 38 -11.97 3.66 0.96
C LEU A 38 -12.55 3.82 2.35
N ALA A 39 -13.87 3.83 2.45
CA ALA A 39 -14.54 3.90 3.75
C ALA A 39 -14.20 2.68 4.60
N ASP A 40 -13.87 2.93 5.87
CA ASP A 40 -13.67 1.87 6.86
C ASP A 40 -14.99 1.50 7.52
N GLU A 41 -15.03 0.33 8.12
CA GLU A 41 -16.13 -0.12 8.97
C GLU A 41 -15.77 0.06 10.43
N LYS A 42 -16.71 0.51 11.24
CA LYS A 42 -16.50 0.64 12.68
C LYS A 42 -16.48 -0.74 13.33
N THR A 43 -15.51 -0.95 14.21
CA THR A 43 -15.35 -2.18 14.97
C THR A 43 -15.37 -1.86 16.46
N LYS A 44 -16.17 -2.61 17.23
CA LYS A 44 -16.18 -2.52 18.69
C LYS A 44 -14.91 -3.14 19.25
N GLU A 45 -14.43 -2.63 20.40
CA GLU A 45 -13.24 -3.16 21.07
C GLU A 45 -13.34 -4.65 21.41
N ASN A 46 -14.52 -5.11 21.76
CA ASN A 46 -14.81 -6.50 22.13
C ASN A 46 -15.60 -7.23 21.06
N ALA A 47 -15.39 -6.90 19.78
CA ALA A 47 -16.08 -7.53 18.67
C ALA A 47 -15.84 -9.04 18.65
N SER A 48 -16.89 -9.81 18.36
CA SER A 48 -16.79 -11.27 18.19
C SER A 48 -16.01 -11.61 16.92
N VAL A 49 -15.56 -12.84 16.81
CA VAL A 49 -14.89 -13.35 15.60
C VAL A 49 -15.78 -13.14 14.37
N HIS A 50 -17.07 -13.39 14.50
CA HIS A 50 -18.03 -13.20 13.42
C HIS A 50 -18.15 -11.72 13.00
N GLU A 51 -18.21 -10.80 13.96
CA GLU A 51 -18.26 -9.36 13.68
C GLU A 51 -16.98 -8.88 12.98
N ILE A 52 -15.82 -9.36 13.40
CA ILE A 52 -14.52 -9.07 12.77
C ILE A 52 -14.52 -9.56 11.32
N GLU A 53 -14.99 -10.77 11.07
CA GLU A 53 -15.08 -11.34 9.72
C GLU A 53 -16.00 -10.51 8.82
N LEU A 54 -17.13 -10.02 9.35
CA LEU A 54 -18.04 -9.17 8.60
C LEU A 54 -17.42 -7.83 8.23
N VAL A 55 -16.69 -7.21 9.16
CA VAL A 55 -15.97 -5.94 8.89
C VAL A 55 -14.92 -6.15 7.80
N LYS A 56 -14.10 -7.18 7.94
CA LYS A 56 -13.07 -7.51 6.95
C LYS A 56 -13.68 -7.81 5.58
N ALA A 57 -14.82 -8.50 5.53
CA ALA A 57 -15.50 -8.81 4.28
C ALA A 57 -16.01 -7.55 3.58
N LYS A 58 -16.60 -6.61 4.31
CA LYS A 58 -17.09 -5.35 3.75
C LYS A 58 -15.95 -4.48 3.23
N GLU A 59 -14.89 -4.34 4.01
CA GLU A 59 -13.70 -3.58 3.60
C GLU A 59 -13.03 -4.25 2.40
N GLY A 60 -12.94 -5.58 2.42
CA GLY A 60 -12.39 -6.38 1.33
C GLY A 60 -13.16 -6.22 0.02
N GLU A 61 -14.49 -6.16 0.08
CA GLU A 61 -15.33 -5.92 -1.10
C GLU A 61 -15.02 -4.55 -1.73
N ARG A 62 -14.86 -3.52 -0.90
CA ARG A 62 -14.50 -2.18 -1.39
C ARG A 62 -13.12 -2.16 -2.04
N ILE A 63 -12.16 -2.86 -1.44
CA ILE A 63 -10.80 -3.00 -1.99
C ILE A 63 -10.85 -3.70 -3.33
N LEU A 64 -11.51 -4.85 -3.42
CA LEU A 64 -11.63 -5.62 -4.65
C LEU A 64 -12.29 -4.80 -5.77
N SER A 65 -13.29 -3.99 -5.43
CA SER A 65 -13.95 -3.11 -6.40
C SER A 65 -13.05 -1.99 -6.93
N ALA A 66 -12.03 -1.60 -6.16
CA ALA A 66 -11.06 -0.60 -6.57
C ALA A 66 -9.90 -1.17 -7.40
N ILE A 67 -9.68 -2.48 -7.34
CA ILE A 67 -8.62 -3.16 -8.10
C ILE A 67 -9.11 -3.42 -9.53
N LYS A 68 -8.32 -2.97 -10.50
CA LYS A 68 -8.58 -3.22 -11.93
C LYS A 68 -7.76 -4.40 -12.42
N GLU A 69 -8.21 -5.03 -13.51
CA GLU A 69 -7.57 -6.23 -14.07
C GLU A 69 -6.10 -6.01 -14.45
N ASP A 70 -5.78 -4.84 -14.99
CA ASP A 70 -4.44 -4.49 -15.46
C ASP A 70 -3.44 -4.19 -14.33
N MET A 71 -3.91 -4.14 -13.09
CA MET A 71 -3.04 -3.83 -11.94
C MET A 71 -2.25 -5.05 -11.49
N TYR A 72 -0.94 -4.86 -11.31
CA TYR A 72 -0.13 -5.76 -10.50
C TYR A 72 -0.31 -5.35 -9.04
N VAL A 73 -0.85 -6.24 -8.23
CA VAL A 73 -1.27 -5.92 -6.86
C VAL A 73 -0.27 -6.43 -5.83
N ILE A 74 0.25 -5.51 -5.03
CA ILE A 74 1.11 -5.80 -3.89
C ILE A 74 0.31 -5.49 -2.62
N ALA A 75 -0.06 -6.52 -1.88
CA ALA A 75 -0.78 -6.36 -0.61
C ALA A 75 0.22 -6.26 0.54
N LEU A 76 0.08 -5.25 1.38
CA LEU A 76 0.90 -5.12 2.58
C LEU A 76 0.33 -6.03 3.67
N ALA A 77 1.13 -7.01 4.08
CA ALA A 77 0.74 -8.01 5.06
C ALA A 77 1.94 -8.42 5.90
N ILE A 78 1.77 -8.52 7.22
CA ILE A 78 2.87 -8.86 8.15
C ILE A 78 3.50 -10.20 7.79
N GLU A 79 2.70 -11.17 7.37
CA GLU A 79 3.15 -12.51 6.98
C GLU A 79 3.70 -12.58 5.55
N GLY A 80 3.78 -11.46 4.85
CA GLY A 80 4.32 -11.39 3.50
C GLY A 80 5.84 -11.53 3.45
N LYS A 81 6.37 -11.52 2.23
CA LYS A 81 7.81 -11.53 1.99
C LYS A 81 8.42 -10.20 2.40
N MET A 82 9.52 -10.24 3.13
CA MET A 82 10.30 -9.03 3.45
C MET A 82 11.28 -8.73 2.32
N LEU A 83 11.34 -7.45 1.95
CA LEU A 83 12.32 -6.92 1.02
C LEU A 83 13.07 -5.76 1.68
N ASP A 84 14.34 -5.59 1.34
CA ASP A 84 15.02 -4.35 1.66
C ASP A 84 14.69 -3.27 0.60
N SER A 85 15.18 -2.06 0.80
CA SER A 85 14.85 -0.93 -0.09
C SER A 85 15.40 -1.12 -1.50
N VAL A 86 16.56 -1.75 -1.64
CA VAL A 86 17.17 -2.05 -2.95
C VAL A 86 16.36 -3.11 -3.68
N GLU A 87 15.99 -4.18 -2.99
CA GLU A 87 15.15 -5.24 -3.54
C GLU A 87 13.78 -4.72 -3.99
N LEU A 88 13.18 -3.81 -3.22
CA LEU A 88 11.91 -3.18 -3.62
C LEU A 88 12.09 -2.34 -4.90
N SER A 89 13.19 -1.59 -4.99
CA SER A 89 13.48 -0.79 -6.20
C SER A 89 13.65 -1.69 -7.43
N GLU A 90 14.37 -2.79 -7.30
CA GLU A 90 14.55 -3.77 -8.36
C GLU A 90 13.21 -4.40 -8.78
N LYS A 91 12.35 -4.70 -7.83
CA LYS A 91 11.01 -5.24 -8.10
C LYS A 91 10.17 -4.27 -8.92
N ILE A 92 10.12 -2.99 -8.52
CA ILE A 92 9.36 -1.97 -9.22
C ILE A 92 9.91 -1.76 -10.63
N GLU A 93 11.24 -1.67 -10.78
CA GLU A 93 11.89 -1.52 -12.07
C GLU A 93 11.57 -2.70 -13.01
N LYS A 94 11.70 -3.91 -12.50
CA LYS A 94 11.42 -5.14 -13.25
C LYS A 94 9.96 -5.20 -13.72
N LEU A 95 9.01 -4.77 -12.89
CA LEU A 95 7.60 -4.70 -13.26
C LEU A 95 7.38 -3.73 -14.42
N GLY A 96 8.00 -2.56 -14.37
CA GLY A 96 7.92 -1.59 -15.47
C GLY A 96 8.49 -2.13 -16.77
N LEU A 97 9.64 -2.78 -16.71
CA LEU A 97 10.32 -3.37 -17.88
C LEU A 97 9.54 -4.56 -18.47
N SER A 98 8.81 -5.31 -17.66
CA SER A 98 8.04 -6.47 -18.11
C SER A 98 6.63 -6.14 -18.59
N GLY A 99 6.28 -4.86 -18.68
CA GLY A 99 4.97 -4.42 -19.17
C GLY A 99 3.91 -4.22 -18.10
N SER A 100 4.21 -4.49 -16.82
CA SER A 100 3.31 -4.19 -15.70
C SER A 100 3.45 -2.72 -15.28
N SER A 101 2.90 -1.83 -16.10
CA SER A 101 3.06 -0.38 -15.93
C SER A 101 2.12 0.22 -14.87
N HIS A 102 1.21 -0.57 -14.32
CA HIS A 102 0.27 -0.14 -13.29
C HIS A 102 0.38 -1.04 -12.06
N VAL A 103 0.99 -0.53 -11.01
CA VAL A 103 1.19 -1.24 -9.75
C VAL A 103 0.25 -0.65 -8.70
N ALA A 104 -0.48 -1.52 -8.02
CA ALA A 104 -1.34 -1.14 -6.89
C ALA A 104 -0.77 -1.69 -5.59
N PHE A 105 -0.61 -0.83 -4.60
CA PHE A 105 -0.29 -1.24 -3.23
C PHE A 105 -1.57 -1.17 -2.41
N VAL A 106 -1.85 -2.20 -1.63
CA VAL A 106 -3.07 -2.30 -0.83
C VAL A 106 -2.71 -2.32 0.65
N ILE A 107 -3.27 -1.35 1.39
CA ILE A 107 -3.11 -1.24 2.84
C ILE A 107 -4.49 -1.43 3.47
N GLY A 108 -4.63 -2.44 4.34
CA GLY A 108 -5.86 -2.71 5.06
C GLY A 108 -6.13 -1.74 6.20
N GLY A 109 -7.29 -1.87 6.82
CA GLY A 109 -7.65 -1.17 8.04
C GLY A 109 -7.04 -1.83 9.28
N SER A 110 -7.55 -1.47 10.45
CA SER A 110 -7.03 -1.95 11.75
C SER A 110 -7.08 -3.47 11.93
N LEU A 111 -7.98 -4.15 11.24
CA LEU A 111 -8.12 -5.61 11.34
C LEU A 111 -7.34 -6.38 10.27
N GLY A 112 -6.64 -5.68 9.39
CA GLY A 112 -5.90 -6.30 8.29
C GLY A 112 -6.75 -6.58 7.06
N LEU A 113 -6.22 -7.42 6.17
CA LEU A 113 -6.84 -7.73 4.89
C LEU A 113 -7.57 -9.07 4.90
N GLU A 114 -8.73 -9.10 4.27
CA GLU A 114 -9.49 -10.33 4.07
C GLU A 114 -8.78 -11.27 3.09
N SER A 115 -9.02 -12.57 3.24
CA SER A 115 -8.40 -13.61 2.41
C SER A 115 -8.62 -13.42 0.90
N ARG A 116 -9.79 -12.96 0.48
CA ARG A 116 -10.07 -12.70 -0.95
C ARG A 116 -9.15 -11.64 -1.54
N VAL A 117 -8.82 -10.61 -0.75
CA VAL A 117 -7.88 -9.57 -1.17
C VAL A 117 -6.46 -10.14 -1.28
N LEU A 118 -6.05 -10.91 -0.27
CA LEU A 118 -4.75 -11.58 -0.27
C LEU A 118 -4.60 -12.56 -1.44
N ASN A 119 -5.68 -13.27 -1.78
CA ASN A 119 -5.68 -14.21 -2.90
C ASN A 119 -5.62 -13.48 -4.26
N ARG A 120 -6.24 -12.30 -4.35
CA ARG A 120 -6.14 -11.46 -5.58
C ARG A 120 -4.75 -10.88 -5.76
N ALA A 121 -4.03 -10.63 -4.68
CA ALA A 121 -2.71 -10.00 -4.75
C ALA A 121 -1.72 -10.89 -5.51
N ASP A 122 -0.91 -10.26 -6.34
CA ASP A 122 0.19 -10.92 -7.06
C ASP A 122 1.41 -11.12 -6.14
N MET A 123 1.51 -10.29 -5.12
CA MET A 123 2.57 -10.37 -4.13
C MET A 123 2.07 -9.87 -2.77
N LYS A 124 2.51 -10.51 -1.70
CA LYS A 124 2.33 -10.03 -0.32
C LYS A 124 3.67 -9.52 0.17
N LEU A 125 3.68 -8.27 0.62
CA LEU A 125 4.90 -7.58 1.07
C LEU A 125 4.78 -7.25 2.55
N SER A 126 5.76 -7.69 3.35
CA SER A 126 5.86 -7.30 4.75
C SER A 126 6.96 -6.25 4.93
N PHE A 127 6.60 -5.14 5.56
CA PHE A 127 7.58 -4.11 5.93
C PHE A 127 8.27 -4.44 7.24
N SER A 128 7.63 -5.21 8.10
CA SER A 128 8.15 -5.57 9.41
C SER A 128 7.25 -6.62 10.07
N LYS A 129 7.79 -7.35 11.02
CA LYS A 129 6.99 -8.20 11.92
C LYS A 129 6.23 -7.36 12.96
N MET A 130 6.62 -6.10 13.13
CA MET A 130 5.91 -5.15 13.97
C MET A 130 4.68 -4.61 13.25
N THR A 131 3.65 -4.27 14.03
CA THR A 131 2.45 -3.62 13.51
C THR A 131 2.61 -2.11 13.60
N PHE A 132 2.29 -1.41 12.53
CA PHE A 132 2.28 0.06 12.49
C PHE A 132 0.86 0.57 12.31
N PRO A 133 0.53 1.77 12.82
CA PRO A 133 -0.73 2.40 12.47
C PRO A 133 -0.87 2.51 10.94
N HIS A 134 -2.04 2.19 10.41
CA HIS A 134 -2.23 2.18 8.95
C HIS A 134 -2.01 3.55 8.30
N GLN A 135 -2.28 4.65 9.03
CA GLN A 135 -1.99 6.00 8.54
C GLN A 135 -0.50 6.25 8.37
N LEU A 136 0.30 5.84 9.37
CA LEU A 136 1.76 5.95 9.30
C LEU A 136 2.32 5.05 8.20
N MET A 137 1.75 3.87 8.02
CA MET A 137 2.16 2.93 6.97
C MET A 137 2.07 3.54 5.58
N ARG A 138 1.06 4.39 5.32
CA ARG A 138 0.96 5.11 4.04
C ARG A 138 2.16 6.01 3.79
N VAL A 139 2.60 6.73 4.83
CA VAL A 139 3.77 7.62 4.74
C VAL A 139 5.02 6.80 4.48
N ILE A 140 5.21 5.72 5.23
CA ILE A 140 6.36 4.81 5.09
C ILE A 140 6.40 4.23 3.67
N LEU A 141 5.25 3.80 3.15
CA LEU A 141 5.14 3.25 1.81
C LEU A 141 5.55 4.29 0.75
N LEU A 142 5.01 5.51 0.81
CA LEU A 142 5.36 6.55 -0.16
C LEU A 142 6.84 6.91 -0.07
N GLU A 143 7.41 6.95 1.13
CA GLU A 143 8.85 7.18 1.30
C GLU A 143 9.66 6.10 0.60
N GLN A 144 9.30 4.82 0.77
CA GLN A 144 10.01 3.71 0.14
C GLN A 144 9.83 3.68 -1.39
N ILE A 145 8.67 4.06 -1.90
CA ILE A 145 8.47 4.20 -3.35
C ILE A 145 9.35 5.32 -3.89
N TYR A 146 9.41 6.46 -3.20
CA TYR A 146 10.30 7.56 -3.58
C TYR A 146 11.77 7.12 -3.56
N ARG A 147 12.19 6.45 -2.49
CA ARG A 147 13.53 5.89 -2.36
C ARG A 147 13.86 4.92 -3.49
N ALA A 148 12.91 4.07 -3.87
CA ALA A 148 13.07 3.16 -4.99
C ALA A 148 13.38 3.89 -6.30
N TYR A 149 12.68 4.98 -6.60
CA TYR A 149 12.97 5.78 -7.79
C TYR A 149 14.32 6.48 -7.70
N ARG A 150 14.72 6.92 -6.52
CA ARG A 150 16.06 7.52 -6.32
C ARG A 150 17.16 6.49 -6.57
N ILE A 151 16.96 5.25 -6.12
CA ILE A 151 17.90 4.15 -6.38
C ILE A 151 17.94 3.83 -7.88
N MET A 152 16.79 3.66 -8.52
CA MET A 152 16.68 3.34 -9.94
C MET A 152 17.39 4.36 -10.84
N THR A 153 17.31 5.62 -10.49
CA THR A 153 17.91 6.72 -11.28
C THR A 153 19.35 7.03 -10.89
N GLY A 154 19.92 6.31 -9.92
CA GLY A 154 21.27 6.57 -9.43
C GLY A 154 21.41 7.88 -8.68
N ALA A 155 20.33 8.50 -8.25
CA ALA A 155 20.35 9.77 -7.56
C ALA A 155 20.74 9.62 -6.08
N PRO A 156 21.44 10.59 -5.48
CA PRO A 156 21.83 10.52 -4.08
C PRO A 156 20.63 10.66 -3.15
N TYR A 157 20.37 9.66 -2.36
CA TYR A 157 19.33 9.63 -1.32
C TYR A 157 19.53 8.41 -0.42
N HIS A 158 19.56 7.23 -1.01
CA HIS A 158 19.77 5.99 -0.28
C HIS A 158 21.25 5.80 0.04
N LYS A 159 21.52 5.43 1.29
CA LYS A 159 22.90 5.21 1.78
C LYS A 159 23.07 3.83 2.38
#